data_348f68ce4d6e8d4d2918df89e9ac48a4
#
_entry.id   348f68ce4d6e8d4d2918df89e9ac48a4
#
_cell.length_a   1.000
_cell.length_b   1.000
_cell.length_c   1.000
_cell.angle_alpha   90.00
_cell.angle_beta   90.00
_cell.angle_gamma   90.00
#
_symmetry.space_group_name_H-M   'P 1'
#
loop_
_entity.id
_entity.type
_entity.pdbx_description
1 polymer ?
#
loop_
_entity_poly.entity_id
_entity_poly.type
_entity_poly.pdbx_seq_one_letter_code
_entity_poly.pdbx_strand_id
1 'polypeptide(L)'
;GWLTAASVLARKFENDNPVLIYLPESAFNTDTFIEDVKKALEHTSNLVVCVSEGINDGNGTFICELASDVGVDTFGHKMLTGSGKYLENLVKEKLGVKVRSIELNVNQRCSSSMISATDQEEAIQAGISGVHFALDGITGKMIAFHRTEGADYSINYVPEDVNLICNQEKTVPPEWITGNGSDIGQAFICLLYTSPSPRDMRRS
;
A
#
# COMPACT_ATOMS: atom_id res chain seq x y z
N GLY A 1 -3.18 1.16 -2.05
CA GLY A 1 -3.42 -0.27 -2.07
C GLY A 1 -2.16 -1.13 -2.00
N TRP A 2 -1.15 -0.87 -2.84
CA TRP A 2 0.02 -1.75 -3.02
C TRP A 2 0.79 -2.06 -1.72
N LEU A 3 1.11 -1.06 -0.91
CA LEU A 3 1.85 -1.25 0.33
C LEU A 3 1.06 -2.07 1.35
N THR A 4 -0.25 -1.77 1.48
CA THR A 4 -1.13 -2.53 2.36
C THR A 4 -1.30 -3.97 1.86
N ALA A 5 -1.46 -4.17 0.55
CA ALA A 5 -1.50 -5.52 -0.04
C ALA A 5 -0.22 -6.31 0.23
N ALA A 6 0.96 -5.66 0.18
CA ALA A 6 2.24 -6.31 0.46
C ALA A 6 2.37 -6.85 1.91
N SER A 7 1.52 -6.42 2.83
CA SER A 7 1.47 -6.97 4.19
C SER A 7 1.17 -8.47 4.22
N VAL A 8 0.54 -9.02 3.16
CA VAL A 8 0.30 -10.46 2.99
C VAL A 8 1.58 -11.28 3.08
N LEU A 9 2.73 -10.70 2.71
CA LEU A 9 4.04 -11.38 2.78
C LEU A 9 4.52 -11.67 4.21
N ALA A 10 3.90 -11.07 5.22
CA ALA A 10 4.19 -11.40 6.61
C ALA A 10 3.69 -12.80 7.00
N ARG A 11 2.70 -13.32 6.28
CA ARG A 11 2.16 -14.67 6.49
C ARG A 11 3.17 -15.72 6.02
N LYS A 12 3.45 -16.69 6.86
CA LYS A 12 4.27 -17.88 6.54
C LYS A 12 3.45 -19.15 6.49
N PHE A 13 2.40 -19.20 7.30
CA PHE A 13 1.48 -20.32 7.44
C PHE A 13 0.04 -19.84 7.30
N GLU A 14 -0.86 -20.77 7.08
CA GLU A 14 -2.30 -20.52 7.08
C GLU A 14 -2.72 -19.92 8.44
N ASN A 15 -3.55 -18.89 8.41
CA ASN A 15 -4.02 -18.11 9.58
C ASN A 15 -2.95 -17.25 10.29
N ASP A 16 -1.78 -17.07 9.70
CA ASP A 16 -0.82 -16.07 10.20
C ASP A 16 -1.36 -14.63 10.00
N ASN A 17 -0.89 -13.75 10.85
CA ASN A 17 -1.21 -12.32 10.73
C ASN A 17 -0.41 -11.64 9.58
N PRO A 18 -1.02 -10.62 8.93
CA PRO A 18 -2.38 -10.09 9.13
C PRO A 18 -3.45 -11.05 8.58
N VAL A 19 -4.52 -11.30 9.34
CA VAL A 19 -5.61 -12.19 8.90
C VAL A 19 -6.52 -11.52 7.90
N LEU A 20 -6.75 -10.20 8.05
CA LEU A 20 -7.60 -9.39 7.18
C LEU A 20 -6.79 -8.24 6.60
N ILE A 21 -6.99 -7.96 5.31
CA ILE A 21 -6.31 -6.90 4.55
C ILE A 21 -7.35 -6.15 3.71
N TYR A 22 -7.56 -4.87 4.00
CA TYR A 22 -8.53 -4.03 3.29
C TYR A 22 -7.82 -2.96 2.45
N LEU A 23 -8.16 -2.92 1.17
CA LEU A 23 -7.57 -2.03 0.19
C LEU A 23 -8.57 -0.95 -0.28
N PRO A 24 -8.09 0.21 -0.77
CA PRO A 24 -8.94 1.28 -1.28
C PRO A 24 -9.65 0.90 -2.59
N GLU A 25 -9.15 -0.11 -3.30
CA GLU A 25 -9.69 -0.60 -4.57
C GLU A 25 -10.95 -1.45 -4.41
N SER A 26 -11.31 -1.81 -3.16
CA SER A 26 -12.55 -2.51 -2.84
C SER A 26 -13.44 -1.65 -1.95
N ALA A 27 -14.74 -1.58 -2.27
CA ALA A 27 -15.69 -0.85 -1.42
C ALA A 27 -15.70 -1.42 0.00
N PHE A 28 -15.48 -0.56 0.98
CA PHE A 28 -15.41 -0.92 2.38
C PHE A 28 -16.77 -0.73 3.05
N ASN A 29 -17.24 -1.76 3.75
CA ASN A 29 -18.45 -1.71 4.55
C ASN A 29 -18.16 -1.99 6.01
N THR A 30 -18.55 -1.09 6.89
CA THR A 30 -18.30 -1.17 8.33
C THR A 30 -18.96 -2.36 9.02
N ASP A 31 -20.15 -2.75 8.58
CA ASP A 31 -20.86 -3.88 9.18
C ASP A 31 -20.22 -5.20 8.79
N THR A 32 -19.87 -5.35 7.50
CA THR A 32 -19.10 -6.52 7.00
C THR A 32 -17.76 -6.61 7.70
N PHE A 33 -17.05 -5.48 7.87
CA PHE A 33 -15.79 -5.43 8.61
C PHE A 33 -15.93 -5.96 10.04
N ILE A 34 -16.96 -5.55 10.77
CA ILE A 34 -17.21 -6.03 12.13
C ILE A 34 -17.51 -7.54 12.16
N GLU A 35 -18.27 -8.04 11.18
CA GLU A 35 -18.54 -9.48 11.05
C GLU A 35 -17.27 -10.28 10.75
N ASP A 36 -16.41 -9.79 9.85
CA ASP A 36 -15.13 -10.43 9.52
C ASP A 36 -14.20 -10.46 10.73
N VAL A 37 -14.07 -9.35 11.45
CA VAL A 37 -13.31 -9.29 12.70
C VAL A 37 -13.85 -10.27 13.74
N LYS A 38 -15.18 -10.34 13.90
CA LYS A 38 -15.82 -11.27 14.84
C LYS A 38 -15.53 -12.72 14.49
N LYS A 39 -15.66 -13.10 13.22
CA LYS A 39 -15.34 -14.45 12.74
C LYS A 39 -13.86 -14.78 12.95
N ALA A 40 -12.97 -13.84 12.64
CA ALA A 40 -11.54 -14.05 12.84
C ALA A 40 -11.19 -14.26 14.32
N LEU A 41 -11.83 -13.55 15.24
CA LEU A 41 -11.63 -13.71 16.68
C LEU A 41 -12.14 -15.05 17.23
N GLU A 42 -12.97 -15.79 16.51
CA GLU A 42 -13.35 -17.17 16.87
C GLU A 42 -12.18 -18.15 16.73
N HIS A 43 -11.21 -17.81 15.86
CA HIS A 43 -10.07 -18.68 15.55
C HIS A 43 -8.76 -18.21 16.15
N THR A 44 -8.61 -16.93 16.48
CA THR A 44 -7.38 -16.38 17.07
C THR A 44 -7.68 -15.27 18.08
N SER A 45 -6.92 -15.27 19.18
CA SER A 45 -6.94 -14.19 20.17
C SER A 45 -6.02 -13.02 19.82
N ASN A 46 -5.12 -13.20 18.85
CA ASN A 46 -4.12 -12.22 18.42
C ASN A 46 -4.36 -11.84 16.96
N LEU A 47 -5.35 -10.99 16.72
CA LEU A 47 -5.75 -10.56 15.39
C LEU A 47 -5.02 -9.28 15.00
N VAL A 48 -4.38 -9.29 13.84
CA VAL A 48 -3.88 -8.11 13.14
C VAL A 48 -4.68 -7.90 11.85
N VAL A 49 -5.19 -6.70 11.69
CA VAL A 49 -5.89 -6.27 10.48
C VAL A 49 -5.07 -5.16 9.84
N CYS A 50 -4.72 -5.30 8.56
CA CYS A 50 -4.06 -4.25 7.80
C CYS A 50 -5.09 -3.50 6.95
N VAL A 51 -5.07 -2.17 7.06
CA VAL A 51 -6.04 -1.31 6.40
C VAL A 51 -5.30 -0.19 5.68
N SER A 52 -5.69 0.11 4.45
CA SER A 52 -5.18 1.29 3.74
C SER A 52 -5.82 2.57 4.28
N GLU A 53 -5.08 3.66 4.27
CA GLU A 53 -5.61 4.99 4.63
C GLU A 53 -6.77 5.41 3.73
N GLY A 54 -6.72 5.01 2.45
CA GLY A 54 -7.68 5.42 1.42
C GLY A 54 -8.90 4.51 1.28
N ILE A 55 -9.20 3.64 2.26
CA ILE A 55 -10.45 2.85 2.20
C ILE A 55 -11.68 3.76 2.14
N ASN A 56 -12.62 3.41 1.29
CA ASN A 56 -13.82 4.19 1.03
C ASN A 56 -15.06 3.30 0.87
N ASP A 57 -16.23 3.89 0.96
CA ASP A 57 -17.52 3.21 0.87
C ASP A 57 -17.92 2.78 -0.56
N GLY A 58 -17.08 3.01 -1.54
CA GLY A 58 -17.37 2.80 -2.97
C GLY A 58 -18.18 3.92 -3.64
N ASN A 59 -18.69 4.89 -2.86
CA ASN A 59 -19.42 6.06 -3.34
C ASN A 59 -18.59 7.34 -3.26
N GLY A 60 -17.31 7.23 -2.91
CA GLY A 60 -16.37 8.33 -2.82
C GLY A 60 -16.21 8.95 -1.44
N THR A 61 -16.84 8.39 -0.39
CA THR A 61 -16.64 8.82 1.00
C THR A 61 -15.52 8.00 1.62
N PHE A 62 -14.44 8.65 2.05
CA PHE A 62 -13.38 7.97 2.77
C PHE A 62 -13.78 7.66 4.21
N ILE A 63 -13.40 6.49 4.69
CA ILE A 63 -13.75 6.06 6.06
C ILE A 63 -13.14 6.97 7.12
N CYS A 64 -12.00 7.59 6.87
CA CYS A 64 -11.44 8.61 7.75
C CYS A 64 -12.34 9.85 7.92
N GLU A 65 -13.17 10.19 6.94
CA GLU A 65 -14.09 11.32 7.01
C GLU A 65 -15.22 11.10 8.04
N LEU A 66 -15.47 9.84 8.39
CA LEU A 66 -16.44 9.49 9.44
C LEU A 66 -15.89 9.74 10.86
N ALA A 67 -14.60 9.94 11.01
CA ALA A 67 -13.95 10.13 12.31
C ALA A 67 -13.85 11.59 12.75
N SER A 68 -13.65 12.52 11.82
CA SER A 68 -13.41 13.95 12.10
C SER A 68 -13.41 14.78 10.83
N ASP A 69 -13.40 16.10 10.95
CA ASP A 69 -13.19 17.02 9.83
C ASP A 69 -11.82 16.75 9.18
N VAL A 70 -11.84 16.23 7.97
CA VAL A 70 -10.63 15.94 7.18
C VAL A 70 -10.09 17.25 6.61
N GLY A 71 -8.89 17.64 7.01
CA GLY A 71 -8.19 18.79 6.43
C GLY A 71 -7.86 18.56 4.94
N VAL A 72 -7.66 19.66 4.23
CA VAL A 72 -7.22 19.66 2.83
C VAL A 72 -5.81 20.22 2.79
N ASP A 73 -4.92 19.61 1.99
CA ASP A 73 -3.57 20.14 1.81
C ASP A 73 -3.56 21.38 0.91
N THR A 74 -2.39 21.99 0.73
CA THR A 74 -2.22 23.21 -0.09
C THR A 74 -2.52 22.99 -1.59
N PHE A 75 -2.64 21.74 -2.04
CA PHE A 75 -2.96 21.37 -3.42
C PHE A 75 -4.42 20.93 -3.60
N GLY A 76 -5.23 20.96 -2.53
CA GLY A 76 -6.63 20.59 -2.57
C GLY A 76 -6.90 19.09 -2.36
N HIS A 77 -5.90 18.30 -1.99
CA HIS A 77 -6.07 16.89 -1.68
C HIS A 77 -6.52 16.70 -0.22
N LYS A 78 -7.46 15.77 -0.01
CA LYS A 78 -7.89 15.40 1.34
C LYS A 78 -6.76 14.72 2.11
N MET A 79 -6.54 15.16 3.35
CA MET A 79 -5.57 14.54 4.26
C MET A 79 -6.18 13.27 4.85
N LEU A 80 -5.91 12.12 4.24
CA LEU A 80 -6.46 10.82 4.63
C LEU A 80 -5.73 10.28 5.88
N THR A 81 -6.19 10.71 7.07
CA THR A 81 -5.67 10.22 8.36
C THR A 81 -6.82 9.86 9.28
N GLY A 82 -6.62 8.93 10.20
CA GLY A 82 -7.60 8.59 11.23
C GLY A 82 -8.51 7.41 10.91
N SER A 83 -8.39 6.75 9.75
CA SER A 83 -9.15 5.52 9.45
C SER A 83 -8.91 4.44 10.50
N GLY A 84 -7.64 4.24 10.90
CA GLY A 84 -7.28 3.28 11.94
C GLY A 84 -7.94 3.59 13.28
N LYS A 85 -7.98 4.87 13.67
CA LYS A 85 -8.60 5.29 14.94
C LYS A 85 -10.13 5.14 14.91
N TYR A 86 -10.75 5.46 13.79
CA TYR A 86 -12.18 5.24 13.61
C TYR A 86 -12.53 3.75 13.77
N LEU A 87 -11.81 2.86 13.08
CA LEU A 87 -12.04 1.42 13.16
C LEU A 87 -11.72 0.84 14.54
N GLU A 88 -10.70 1.35 15.24
CA GLU A 88 -10.42 1.01 16.64
C GLU A 88 -11.65 1.28 17.52
N ASN A 89 -12.20 2.48 17.42
CA ASN A 89 -13.37 2.87 18.22
C ASN A 89 -14.59 2.03 17.85
N LEU A 90 -14.82 1.78 16.56
CA LEU A 90 -15.93 0.96 16.08
C LEU A 90 -15.86 -0.48 16.59
N VAL A 91 -14.70 -1.13 16.51
CA VAL A 91 -14.49 -2.49 17.04
C VAL A 91 -14.70 -2.53 18.55
N LYS A 92 -14.17 -1.54 19.27
CA LYS A 92 -14.32 -1.43 20.72
C LYS A 92 -15.78 -1.28 21.14
N GLU A 93 -16.53 -0.44 20.42
CA GLU A 93 -17.95 -0.22 20.68
C GLU A 93 -18.81 -1.46 20.37
N LYS A 94 -18.59 -2.06 19.19
CA LYS A 94 -19.42 -3.16 18.69
C LYS A 94 -19.12 -4.52 19.31
N LEU A 95 -17.83 -4.79 19.58
CA LEU A 95 -17.38 -6.11 20.04
C LEU A 95 -16.89 -6.12 21.49
N GLY A 96 -16.66 -4.97 22.12
CA GLY A 96 -16.20 -4.86 23.50
C GLY A 96 -14.77 -5.40 23.75
N VAL A 97 -14.01 -5.65 22.69
CA VAL A 97 -12.65 -6.21 22.79
C VAL A 97 -11.59 -5.11 22.92
N LYS A 98 -10.46 -5.45 23.50
CA LYS A 98 -9.31 -4.55 23.55
C LYS A 98 -8.67 -4.49 22.16
N VAL A 99 -8.61 -3.31 21.62
CA VAL A 99 -8.05 -3.04 20.28
C VAL A 99 -7.14 -1.81 20.34
N ARG A 100 -6.18 -1.74 19.43
CA ARG A 100 -5.30 -0.58 19.21
C ARG A 100 -5.06 -0.40 17.72
N SER A 101 -5.14 0.81 17.26
CA SER A 101 -4.69 1.20 15.92
C SER A 101 -3.24 1.68 15.97
N ILE A 102 -2.50 1.39 14.90
CA ILE A 102 -1.13 1.87 14.67
C ILE A 102 -1.12 2.46 13.28
N GLU A 103 -0.92 3.76 13.19
CA GLU A 103 -0.74 4.46 11.92
C GLU A 103 0.75 4.63 11.67
N LEU A 104 1.26 4.01 10.61
CA LEU A 104 2.69 3.99 10.31
C LEU A 104 3.22 5.34 9.83
N ASN A 105 2.38 6.14 9.16
CA ASN A 105 2.72 7.47 8.67
C ASN A 105 4.12 7.52 8.04
N VAL A 106 4.99 8.40 8.56
CA VAL A 106 6.37 8.55 8.08
C VAL A 106 7.30 7.39 8.44
N ASN A 107 6.95 6.57 9.44
CA ASN A 107 7.82 5.46 9.87
C ASN A 107 8.14 4.47 8.73
N GLN A 108 7.20 4.22 7.84
CA GLN A 108 7.39 3.39 6.66
C GLN A 108 8.42 3.95 5.66
N ARG A 109 8.73 5.25 5.75
CA ARG A 109 9.67 5.97 4.87
C ARG A 109 11.01 6.27 5.54
N CYS A 110 11.16 6.00 6.82
CA CYS A 110 12.32 6.37 7.63
C CYS A 110 13.18 5.17 8.06
N SER A 111 12.83 3.95 7.67
CA SER A 111 13.53 2.74 8.10
C SER A 111 14.70 2.41 7.18
N SER A 112 15.84 3.06 7.36
CA SER A 112 17.05 2.84 6.57
C SER A 112 17.62 1.41 6.70
N SER A 113 17.37 0.73 7.81
CA SER A 113 17.80 -0.65 8.03
C SER A 113 17.05 -1.69 7.18
N MET A 114 15.92 -1.29 6.60
CA MET A 114 15.05 -2.16 5.78
C MET A 114 15.04 -1.76 4.31
N ILE A 115 15.87 -0.80 3.91
CA ILE A 115 15.92 -0.34 2.52
C ILE A 115 16.47 -1.44 1.60
N SER A 116 15.86 -1.59 0.43
CA SER A 116 16.39 -2.42 -0.65
C SER A 116 17.59 -1.73 -1.29
N ALA A 117 18.70 -2.45 -1.49
CA ALA A 117 19.87 -1.91 -2.16
C ALA A 117 19.55 -1.56 -3.63
N THR A 118 18.71 -2.35 -4.30
CA THR A 118 18.24 -2.05 -5.65
C THR A 118 17.45 -0.75 -5.68
N ASP A 119 16.46 -0.59 -4.79
CA ASP A 119 15.64 0.64 -4.74
C ASP A 119 16.48 1.87 -4.43
N GLN A 120 17.49 1.72 -3.56
CA GLN A 120 18.40 2.82 -3.22
C GLN A 120 19.25 3.22 -4.43
N GLU A 121 19.86 2.25 -5.12
CA GLU A 121 20.65 2.50 -6.31
C GLU A 121 19.80 3.11 -7.44
N GLU A 122 18.63 2.56 -7.68
CA GLU A 122 17.71 3.08 -8.70
C GLU A 122 17.24 4.50 -8.39
N ALA A 123 17.00 4.84 -7.14
CA ALA A 123 16.66 6.20 -6.73
C ALA A 123 17.81 7.19 -6.98
N ILE A 124 19.06 6.77 -6.70
CA ILE A 124 20.26 7.57 -6.97
C ILE A 124 20.41 7.79 -8.48
N GLN A 125 20.32 6.73 -9.28
CA GLN A 125 20.45 6.80 -10.73
C GLN A 125 19.32 7.60 -11.39
N ALA A 126 18.10 7.54 -10.87
CA ALA A 126 17.00 8.39 -11.30
C ALA A 126 17.32 9.88 -11.08
N GLY A 127 17.88 10.22 -9.92
CA GLY A 127 18.33 11.59 -9.63
C GLY A 127 19.44 12.06 -10.58
N ILE A 128 20.46 11.24 -10.82
CA ILE A 128 21.55 11.52 -11.75
C ILE A 128 20.99 11.72 -13.17
N SER A 129 20.14 10.81 -13.64
CA SER A 129 19.49 10.88 -14.97
C SER A 129 18.67 12.16 -15.12
N GLY A 130 17.94 12.56 -14.07
CA GLY A 130 17.17 13.80 -14.06
C GLY A 130 18.05 15.04 -14.28
N VAL A 131 19.21 15.09 -13.62
CA VAL A 131 20.18 16.19 -13.81
C VAL A 131 20.73 16.19 -15.24
N HIS A 132 21.10 15.02 -15.80
CA HIS A 132 21.60 14.93 -17.17
C HIS A 132 20.54 15.41 -18.17
N PHE A 133 19.31 14.95 -18.09
CA PHE A 133 18.22 15.40 -18.96
C PHE A 133 17.95 16.91 -18.84
N ALA A 134 18.06 17.47 -17.64
CA ALA A 134 17.92 18.92 -17.46
C ALA A 134 19.06 19.70 -18.13
N LEU A 135 20.29 19.21 -18.05
CA LEU A 135 21.45 19.81 -18.74
C LEU A 135 21.32 19.71 -20.25
N ASP A 136 20.70 18.65 -20.78
CA ASP A 136 20.39 18.47 -22.20
C ASP A 136 19.17 19.32 -22.66
N GLY A 137 18.62 20.15 -21.76
CA GLY A 137 17.50 21.05 -22.05
C GLY A 137 16.12 20.39 -22.05
N ILE A 138 16.03 19.15 -21.57
CA ILE A 138 14.74 18.44 -21.43
C ILE A 138 14.02 19.00 -20.21
N THR A 139 12.78 19.48 -20.41
CA THR A 139 11.93 20.07 -19.36
C THR A 139 10.51 19.52 -19.43
N GLY A 140 9.74 19.66 -18.36
CA GLY A 140 8.36 19.17 -18.27
C GLY A 140 8.27 17.63 -18.26
N LYS A 141 9.34 16.95 -17.86
CA LYS A 141 9.45 15.50 -17.85
C LYS A 141 9.69 14.99 -16.44
N MET A 142 9.21 13.78 -16.15
CA MET A 142 9.49 13.00 -14.97
C MET A 142 10.35 11.79 -15.35
N ILE A 143 11.25 11.36 -14.48
CA ILE A 143 12.04 10.14 -14.72
C ILE A 143 11.17 8.93 -14.42
N ALA A 144 10.88 8.15 -15.44
CA ALA A 144 10.16 6.89 -15.33
C ALA A 144 11.12 5.70 -15.42
N PHE A 145 10.74 4.60 -14.78
CA PHE A 145 11.48 3.33 -14.81
C PHE A 145 10.83 2.39 -15.82
N HIS A 146 11.52 2.10 -16.90
CA HIS A 146 11.07 1.14 -17.89
C HIS A 146 11.86 -0.16 -17.74
N ARG A 147 11.18 -1.22 -17.31
CA ARG A 147 11.80 -2.54 -17.19
C ARG A 147 12.22 -3.04 -18.57
N THR A 148 13.45 -3.56 -18.67
CA THR A 148 13.95 -4.21 -19.87
C THR A 148 13.36 -5.61 -20.01
N GLU A 149 13.26 -6.08 -21.26
CA GLU A 149 12.92 -7.48 -21.51
C GLU A 149 14.13 -8.37 -21.21
N GLY A 150 13.89 -9.53 -20.59
CA GLY A 150 14.94 -10.47 -20.24
C GLY A 150 14.67 -11.25 -18.95
N ALA A 151 15.50 -12.25 -18.67
CA ALA A 151 15.42 -13.04 -17.45
C ALA A 151 15.94 -12.28 -16.23
N ASP A 152 16.94 -11.43 -16.44
CA ASP A 152 17.53 -10.62 -15.39
C ASP A 152 16.76 -9.31 -15.24
N TYR A 153 16.60 -8.87 -13.99
CA TYR A 153 16.00 -7.57 -13.71
C TYR A 153 16.94 -6.43 -14.09
N SER A 154 16.46 -5.54 -14.94
CA SER A 154 17.11 -4.24 -15.20
C SER A 154 16.09 -3.22 -15.68
N ILE A 155 16.41 -1.94 -15.52
CA ILE A 155 15.55 -0.83 -15.92
C ILE A 155 16.33 0.19 -16.74
N ASN A 156 15.57 0.93 -17.57
CA ASN A 156 16.01 2.15 -18.23
C ASN A 156 15.36 3.36 -17.58
N TYR A 157 16.09 4.44 -17.42
CA TYR A 157 15.59 5.72 -16.94
C TYR A 157 15.16 6.57 -18.13
N VAL A 158 13.86 6.85 -18.25
CA VAL A 158 13.27 7.49 -19.43
C VAL A 158 12.58 8.80 -19.03
N PRO A 159 12.76 9.90 -19.76
CA PRO A 159 12.07 11.16 -19.49
C PRO A 159 10.63 11.13 -20.05
N GLU A 160 9.66 10.79 -19.24
CA GLU A 160 8.25 10.76 -19.59
C GLU A 160 7.56 12.10 -19.36
N ASP A 161 6.53 12.40 -20.14
CA ASP A 161 5.78 13.64 -19.99
C ASP A 161 5.02 13.66 -18.67
N VAL A 162 5.28 14.69 -17.84
CA VAL A 162 4.67 14.83 -16.54
C VAL A 162 3.13 14.87 -16.60
N ASN A 163 2.56 15.40 -17.69
CA ASN A 163 1.11 15.47 -17.86
C ASN A 163 0.46 14.10 -18.09
N LEU A 164 1.23 13.10 -18.56
CA LEU A 164 0.73 11.74 -18.76
C LEU A 164 0.79 10.91 -17.46
N ILE A 165 1.58 11.35 -16.48
CA ILE A 165 1.82 10.59 -15.24
C ILE A 165 1.18 11.27 -14.03
N CYS A 166 1.16 12.61 -14.03
CA CYS A 166 0.61 13.42 -12.95
C CYS A 166 -0.84 13.02 -12.65
N ASN A 167 -1.13 12.77 -11.35
CA ASN A 167 -2.44 12.33 -10.86
C ASN A 167 -2.99 11.03 -11.48
N GLN A 168 -2.10 10.20 -12.05
CA GLN A 168 -2.44 8.85 -12.47
C GLN A 168 -2.06 7.86 -11.38
N GLU A 169 -3.06 7.19 -10.80
CA GLU A 169 -2.82 6.14 -9.79
C GLU A 169 -2.85 4.76 -10.45
N LYS A 170 -1.80 3.99 -10.24
CA LYS A 170 -1.81 2.58 -10.59
C LYS A 170 -2.42 1.80 -9.42
N THR A 171 -3.65 1.37 -9.58
CA THR A 171 -4.39 0.60 -8.58
C THR A 171 -4.00 -0.88 -8.58
N VAL A 172 -4.23 -1.57 -7.46
CA VAL A 172 -4.14 -3.03 -7.40
C VAL A 172 -5.28 -3.63 -8.23
N PRO A 173 -5.00 -4.55 -9.20
CA PRO A 173 -6.03 -5.16 -10.01
C PRO A 173 -7.12 -5.81 -9.14
N PRO A 174 -8.41 -5.54 -9.40
CA PRO A 174 -9.51 -6.07 -8.59
C PRO A 174 -9.53 -7.60 -8.51
N GLU A 175 -9.10 -8.28 -9.56
CA GLU A 175 -9.01 -9.74 -9.62
C GLU A 175 -7.96 -10.34 -8.66
N TRP A 176 -7.10 -9.52 -8.09
CA TRP A 176 -6.11 -9.94 -7.08
C TRP A 176 -6.63 -9.76 -5.65
N ILE A 177 -7.80 -9.13 -5.50
CA ILE A 177 -8.46 -8.95 -4.21
C ILE A 177 -9.43 -10.12 -4.01
N THR A 178 -9.32 -10.78 -2.87
CA THR A 178 -10.11 -11.98 -2.52
C THR A 178 -10.86 -11.79 -1.20
N GLY A 179 -11.51 -12.82 -0.68
CA GLY A 179 -12.21 -12.74 0.60
C GLY A 179 -13.33 -11.69 0.63
N ASN A 180 -14.00 -11.43 -0.51
CA ASN A 180 -14.99 -10.36 -0.65
C ASN A 180 -14.44 -8.97 -0.29
N GLY A 181 -13.18 -8.71 -0.61
CA GLY A 181 -12.53 -7.41 -0.37
C GLY A 181 -11.68 -7.36 0.90
N SER A 182 -11.52 -8.47 1.62
CA SER A 182 -10.79 -8.52 2.90
C SER A 182 -9.50 -9.33 2.85
N ASP A 183 -9.03 -9.74 1.66
CA ASP A 183 -7.80 -10.51 1.50
C ASP A 183 -7.16 -10.33 0.12
N ILE A 184 -5.94 -10.88 -0.04
CA ILE A 184 -5.09 -10.77 -1.24
C ILE A 184 -4.84 -12.14 -1.84
N GLY A 185 -5.06 -12.25 -3.15
CA GLY A 185 -4.91 -13.49 -3.90
C GLY A 185 -3.45 -13.84 -4.24
N GLN A 186 -3.24 -15.11 -4.58
CA GLN A 186 -1.94 -15.67 -4.89
C GLN A 186 -1.22 -14.98 -6.05
N ALA A 187 -1.95 -14.42 -7.02
CA ALA A 187 -1.36 -13.72 -8.18
C ALA A 187 -0.52 -12.50 -7.75
N PHE A 188 -0.99 -11.73 -6.76
CA PHE A 188 -0.23 -10.62 -6.20
C PHE A 188 1.02 -11.11 -5.46
N ILE A 189 0.90 -12.18 -4.68
CA ILE A 189 2.03 -12.78 -3.96
C ILE A 189 3.10 -13.25 -4.97
N CYS A 190 2.69 -13.92 -6.06
CA CYS A 190 3.59 -14.34 -7.12
C CYS A 190 4.33 -13.15 -7.75
N LEU A 191 3.64 -12.04 -8.03
CA LEU A 191 4.27 -10.83 -8.56
C LEU A 191 5.39 -10.34 -7.63
N LEU A 192 5.12 -10.26 -6.32
CA LEU A 192 6.10 -9.77 -5.35
C LEU A 192 7.32 -10.69 -5.20
N TYR A 193 7.15 -12.00 -5.37
CA TYR A 193 8.27 -12.96 -5.36
C TYR A 193 9.09 -12.96 -6.64
N THR A 194 8.53 -12.52 -7.75
CA THR A 194 9.24 -12.41 -9.04
C THR A 194 9.91 -11.06 -9.26
N SER A 195 9.58 -10.07 -8.43
CA SER A 195 10.29 -8.79 -8.38
C SER A 195 11.54 -8.92 -7.50
N PRO A 196 12.65 -8.24 -7.80
CA PRO A 196 13.83 -8.24 -6.94
C PRO A 196 13.44 -7.69 -5.58
N SER A 197 13.47 -8.56 -4.58
CA SER A 197 13.16 -8.20 -3.21
C SER A 197 14.43 -8.14 -2.37
N PRO A 198 14.45 -7.41 -1.26
CA PRO A 198 15.60 -7.41 -0.35
C PRO A 198 16.00 -8.81 0.16
N ARG A 199 15.09 -9.80 0.06
CA ARG A 199 15.36 -11.20 0.43
C ARG A 199 16.19 -11.92 -0.62
N ASP A 200 15.95 -11.65 -1.90
CA ASP A 200 16.67 -12.29 -2.99
C ASP A 200 18.12 -11.81 -3.06
N MET A 201 18.37 -10.58 -2.63
CA MET A 201 19.70 -9.97 -2.58
C MET A 201 20.56 -10.43 -1.40
N ARG A 202 19.98 -11.05 -0.36
CA ARG A 202 20.72 -11.60 0.79
C ARG A 202 21.19 -13.06 0.58
N ARG A 203 20.85 -13.66 -0.55
CA ARG A 203 21.21 -15.06 -0.89
C ARG A 203 22.32 -15.17 -1.92
N SER A 204 22.85 -14.07 -2.42
CA SER A 204 24.03 -14.02 -3.31
C SER A 204 25.30 -13.74 -2.55
#